data_971d98a13285a8850259a16127059d56
#
_entry.id   971d98a13285a8850259a16127059d56
#
_cell.length_a   1.000
_cell.length_b   1.000
_cell.length_c   1.000
_cell.angle_alpha   90.00
_cell.angle_beta   90.00
_cell.angle_gamma   90.00
#
_symmetry.space_group_name_H-M   'P 1'
#
loop_
_entity.id
_entity.type
_entity.pdbx_description
1 polymer ?
#
loop_
_entity_poly.entity_id
_entity_poly.type
_entity_poly.pdbx_seq_one_letter_code
_entity_poly.pdbx_strand_id
1 'polypeptide(L)'
;MKFPGAPHSLKMACGENPKRVYGNRRQSPSTRMGNMAGYRSAWIDAVEYADGMNETNEDRRPKRDLALDTLMGVLNGEILVQNHCYRADEMAMMIELSKEFNYKITAFHHAVEAYKIADLLADEGICAALWADWWGFKHEAYDMVQANVAIVDQARNGTGCAIVHSDDPVGIQHLNEEAAKAMAAGNRAGFNISKAHAMRWITSNPAKAAGILDQTGSIEIGKDADIVLWSGNPLSVYSKAEKVLIDGAMAFDINDPKIQPITDFDLGIIQPQNNRIQ
;
A
#
# COMPACT_ATOMS: atom_id res chain seq x y z
N MET A 1 11.86 1.06 10.32
CA MET A 1 11.70 -0.13 11.19
C MET A 1 10.69 -1.04 10.50
N LYS A 2 10.92 -2.35 10.43
CA LYS A 2 10.01 -3.32 9.82
C LYS A 2 9.09 -3.87 10.91
N PHE A 3 7.79 -4.07 10.61
CA PHE A 3 6.87 -4.77 11.51
C PHE A 3 7.42 -6.18 11.79
N PRO A 4 7.47 -6.64 13.06
CA PRO A 4 8.00 -7.96 13.39
C PRO A 4 7.26 -9.06 12.62
N GLY A 5 8.00 -10.00 12.03
CA GLY A 5 7.42 -11.10 11.26
C GLY A 5 6.86 -10.74 9.88
N ALA A 6 6.73 -9.48 9.51
CA ALA A 6 6.21 -9.11 8.19
C ALA A 6 7.09 -9.67 7.06
N PRO A 7 6.51 -10.16 5.96
CA PRO A 7 7.26 -10.60 4.79
C PRO A 7 8.02 -9.42 4.16
N HIS A 8 9.05 -9.73 3.37
CA HIS A 8 9.68 -8.72 2.52
C HIS A 8 8.76 -8.34 1.37
N SER A 9 8.94 -7.14 0.84
CA SER A 9 8.19 -6.68 -0.33
C SER A 9 9.14 -6.10 -1.36
N LEU A 10 8.91 -6.47 -2.63
CA LEU A 10 9.53 -5.85 -3.79
C LEU A 10 8.66 -4.69 -4.27
N LYS A 11 9.21 -3.49 -4.35
CA LYS A 11 8.55 -2.35 -4.98
C LYS A 11 8.85 -2.35 -6.48
N MET A 12 7.79 -2.41 -7.29
CA MET A 12 7.86 -2.24 -8.74
C MET A 12 7.16 -0.94 -9.15
N ALA A 13 7.39 -0.48 -10.37
CA ALA A 13 6.72 0.70 -10.91
C ALA A 13 6.50 0.59 -12.41
N CYS A 14 5.27 0.80 -12.87
CA CYS A 14 4.93 0.96 -14.28
C CYS A 14 4.72 2.44 -14.65
N GLY A 15 4.47 2.73 -15.92
CA GLY A 15 4.04 4.02 -16.41
C GLY A 15 5.14 5.05 -16.56
N GLU A 16 4.77 6.30 -16.29
CA GLU A 16 5.66 7.43 -16.57
C GLU A 16 6.84 7.55 -15.62
N ASN A 17 6.72 7.06 -14.38
CA ASN A 17 7.78 7.25 -13.40
C ASN A 17 9.11 6.61 -13.82
N PRO A 18 9.19 5.28 -14.12
CA PRO A 18 10.42 4.70 -14.62
C PRO A 18 10.81 5.29 -15.98
N LYS A 19 9.85 5.46 -16.89
CA LYS A 19 10.08 6.02 -18.23
C LYS A 19 10.73 7.41 -18.17
N ARG A 20 10.23 8.30 -17.30
CA ARG A 20 10.77 9.65 -17.15
C ARG A 20 12.15 9.65 -16.51
N VAL A 21 12.34 8.91 -15.43
CA VAL A 21 13.60 8.87 -14.68
C VAL A 21 14.74 8.35 -15.56
N TYR A 22 14.55 7.20 -16.18
CA TYR A 22 15.58 6.58 -17.01
C TYR A 22 15.70 7.24 -18.39
N GLY A 23 14.60 7.66 -19.00
CA GLY A 23 14.60 8.38 -20.27
C GLY A 23 15.37 9.70 -20.20
N ASN A 24 15.23 10.47 -19.12
CA ASN A 24 16.00 11.67 -18.88
C ASN A 24 17.52 11.40 -18.76
N ARG A 25 17.89 10.20 -18.36
CA ARG A 25 19.27 9.72 -18.31
C ARG A 25 19.74 9.06 -19.61
N ARG A 26 18.90 9.07 -20.66
CA ARG A 26 19.14 8.38 -21.94
C ARG A 26 19.33 6.86 -21.75
N GLN A 27 18.65 6.28 -20.80
CA GLN A 27 18.66 4.85 -20.46
C GLN A 27 17.28 4.22 -20.69
N SER A 28 17.24 2.91 -20.86
CA SER A 28 16.00 2.13 -20.83
C SER A 28 15.55 1.91 -19.38
N PRO A 29 14.23 1.91 -19.11
CA PRO A 29 13.13 2.17 -20.04
C PRO A 29 12.90 3.67 -20.30
N SER A 30 12.56 4.03 -21.55
CA SER A 30 12.16 5.38 -21.94
C SER A 30 10.74 5.44 -22.54
N THR A 31 10.12 4.27 -22.69
CA THR A 31 8.75 4.09 -23.22
C THR A 31 8.00 3.05 -22.39
N ARG A 32 6.65 3.00 -22.50
CA ARG A 32 5.85 1.93 -21.90
C ARG A 32 6.21 0.54 -22.42
N MET A 33 6.45 0.42 -23.72
CA MET A 33 6.96 -0.84 -24.31
C MET A 33 8.30 -1.24 -23.70
N GLY A 34 9.20 -0.27 -23.47
CA GLY A 34 10.48 -0.49 -22.80
C GLY A 34 10.32 -0.95 -21.34
N ASN A 35 9.30 -0.46 -20.62
CA ASN A 35 8.98 -0.98 -19.30
C ASN A 35 8.66 -2.47 -19.37
N MET A 36 7.74 -2.88 -20.23
CA MET A 36 7.33 -4.29 -20.37
C MET A 36 8.46 -5.19 -20.82
N ALA A 37 9.29 -4.72 -21.78
CA ALA A 37 10.46 -5.47 -22.23
C ALA A 37 11.47 -5.67 -21.11
N GLY A 38 11.73 -4.62 -20.31
CA GLY A 38 12.65 -4.70 -19.18
C GLY A 38 12.16 -5.64 -18.07
N TYR A 39 10.87 -5.61 -17.74
CA TYR A 39 10.30 -6.56 -16.78
C TYR A 39 10.41 -7.99 -17.26
N ARG A 40 10.04 -8.25 -18.52
CA ARG A 40 10.10 -9.60 -19.07
C ARG A 40 11.54 -10.14 -19.10
N SER A 41 12.51 -9.30 -19.48
CA SER A 41 13.93 -9.67 -19.40
C SER A 41 14.35 -10.02 -17.97
N ALA A 42 14.02 -9.18 -16.99
CA ALA A 42 14.37 -9.43 -15.59
C ALA A 42 13.76 -10.72 -15.04
N TRP A 43 12.51 -11.04 -15.42
CA TRP A 43 11.86 -12.29 -15.00
C TRP A 43 12.44 -13.51 -15.70
N ILE A 44 12.85 -13.42 -16.98
CA ILE A 44 13.58 -14.50 -17.69
C ILE A 44 14.88 -14.79 -16.92
N ASP A 45 15.68 -13.76 -16.65
CA ASP A 45 16.95 -13.90 -15.92
C ASP A 45 16.72 -14.50 -14.52
N ALA A 46 15.62 -14.12 -13.85
CA ALA A 46 15.27 -14.65 -12.53
C ALA A 46 14.87 -16.13 -12.54
N VAL A 47 14.13 -16.57 -13.57
CA VAL A 47 13.75 -17.98 -13.74
C VAL A 47 15.01 -18.83 -14.02
N GLU A 48 15.86 -18.39 -14.96
CA GLU A 48 17.12 -19.08 -15.25
C GLU A 48 18.03 -19.17 -14.02
N TYR A 49 18.09 -18.08 -13.23
CA TYR A 49 18.85 -18.07 -11.99
C TYR A 49 18.27 -19.03 -10.95
N ALA A 50 16.96 -19.04 -10.75
CA ALA A 50 16.28 -19.92 -9.81
C ALA A 50 16.49 -21.40 -10.17
N ASP A 51 16.40 -21.75 -11.44
CA ASP A 51 16.67 -23.09 -11.94
C ASP A 51 18.13 -23.49 -11.68
N GLY A 52 19.06 -22.59 -11.95
CA GLY A 52 20.48 -22.81 -11.70
C GLY A 52 20.82 -22.98 -10.21
N MET A 53 20.16 -22.21 -9.33
CA MET A 53 20.35 -22.31 -7.88
C MET A 53 19.83 -23.63 -7.30
N ASN A 54 18.87 -24.28 -7.97
CA ASN A 54 18.32 -25.59 -7.61
C ASN A 54 19.17 -26.77 -8.09
N GLU A 55 20.26 -26.54 -8.83
CA GLU A 55 21.19 -27.60 -9.26
C GLU A 55 21.76 -28.35 -8.06
N THR A 56 21.75 -29.69 -8.15
CA THR A 56 22.29 -30.60 -7.09
C THR A 56 23.77 -30.48 -6.94
N ASN A 57 24.51 -30.25 -8.04
CA ASN A 57 25.94 -30.00 -8.03
C ASN A 57 26.25 -28.54 -7.72
N GLU A 58 26.77 -28.27 -6.52
CA GLU A 58 27.08 -26.92 -6.06
C GLU A 58 28.10 -26.19 -6.95
N ASP A 59 29.05 -26.91 -7.57
CA ASP A 59 30.02 -26.30 -8.48
C ASP A 59 29.42 -25.79 -9.79
N ARG A 60 28.18 -26.21 -10.09
CA ARG A 60 27.43 -25.74 -11.27
C ARG A 60 26.45 -24.62 -10.97
N ARG A 61 26.24 -24.29 -9.71
CA ARG A 61 25.33 -23.19 -9.33
C ARG A 61 25.89 -21.86 -9.83
N PRO A 62 25.02 -20.97 -10.30
CA PRO A 62 25.44 -19.63 -10.70
C PRO A 62 26.02 -18.87 -9.50
N LYS A 63 26.90 -17.91 -9.80
CA LYS A 63 27.38 -16.98 -8.78
C LYS A 63 26.21 -16.20 -8.21
N ARG A 64 26.17 -16.03 -6.89
CA ARG A 64 25.12 -15.31 -6.20
C ARG A 64 24.97 -13.87 -6.73
N ASP A 65 23.73 -13.49 -7.06
CA ASP A 65 23.31 -12.15 -7.46
C ASP A 65 22.17 -11.69 -6.55
N LEU A 66 22.35 -10.57 -5.84
CA LEU A 66 21.37 -10.08 -4.85
C LEU A 66 20.08 -9.56 -5.50
N ALA A 67 20.14 -9.08 -6.74
CA ALA A 67 18.95 -8.66 -7.45
C ALA A 67 18.12 -9.88 -7.86
N LEU A 68 18.78 -10.90 -8.39
CA LEU A 68 18.14 -12.16 -8.79
C LEU A 68 17.66 -12.97 -7.57
N ASP A 69 18.38 -12.95 -6.44
CA ASP A 69 17.90 -13.51 -5.16
C ASP A 69 16.53 -12.89 -4.76
N THR A 70 16.37 -11.59 -4.93
CA THR A 70 15.12 -10.90 -4.61
C THR A 70 13.99 -11.33 -5.55
N LEU A 71 14.25 -11.40 -6.85
CA LEU A 71 13.25 -11.84 -7.84
C LEU A 71 12.91 -13.33 -7.66
N MET A 72 13.89 -14.18 -7.37
CA MET A 72 13.66 -15.57 -7.01
C MET A 72 12.77 -15.71 -5.78
N GLY A 73 12.97 -14.88 -4.75
CA GLY A 73 12.09 -14.85 -3.58
C GLY A 73 10.64 -14.46 -3.92
N VAL A 74 10.43 -13.63 -4.94
CA VAL A 74 9.08 -13.34 -5.47
C VAL A 74 8.49 -14.57 -6.18
N LEU A 75 9.26 -15.24 -7.04
CA LEU A 75 8.82 -16.46 -7.73
C LEU A 75 8.46 -17.58 -6.75
N ASN A 76 9.18 -17.66 -5.63
CA ASN A 76 8.91 -18.63 -4.55
C ASN A 76 7.70 -18.23 -3.67
N GLY A 77 7.16 -17.01 -3.83
CA GLY A 77 6.08 -16.48 -2.98
C GLY A 77 6.53 -16.00 -1.59
N GLU A 78 7.83 -15.86 -1.35
CA GLU A 78 8.42 -15.39 -0.08
C GLU A 78 8.42 -13.85 0.04
N ILE A 79 8.43 -13.17 -1.10
CA ILE A 79 8.48 -11.71 -1.22
C ILE A 79 7.22 -11.21 -1.90
N LEU A 80 6.50 -10.30 -1.25
CA LEU A 80 5.28 -9.69 -1.78
C LEU A 80 5.63 -8.68 -2.88
N VAL A 81 4.73 -8.49 -3.85
CA VAL A 81 4.90 -7.49 -4.91
C VAL A 81 3.96 -6.31 -4.67
N GLN A 82 4.54 -5.14 -4.48
CA GLN A 82 3.86 -3.85 -4.32
C GLN A 82 4.16 -2.99 -5.56
N ASN A 83 3.20 -2.83 -6.46
CA ASN A 83 3.43 -2.24 -7.77
C ASN A 83 2.77 -0.86 -7.91
N HIS A 84 3.57 0.19 -8.08
CA HIS A 84 3.09 1.51 -8.47
C HIS A 84 2.55 1.49 -9.89
N CYS A 85 1.26 1.82 -10.10
CA CYS A 85 0.65 1.87 -11.42
C CYS A 85 -0.65 2.69 -11.41
N TYR A 86 -0.76 3.71 -12.27
CA TYR A 86 -1.95 4.56 -12.33
C TYR A 86 -3.03 4.04 -13.28
N ARG A 87 -2.63 3.56 -14.46
CA ARG A 87 -3.52 3.29 -15.58
C ARG A 87 -4.03 1.86 -15.58
N ALA A 88 -5.29 1.70 -15.97
CA ALA A 88 -5.95 0.41 -16.04
C ALA A 88 -5.30 -0.55 -17.05
N ASP A 89 -4.91 -0.04 -18.22
CA ASP A 89 -4.25 -0.84 -19.27
C ASP A 89 -2.88 -1.37 -18.81
N GLU A 90 -2.11 -0.55 -18.09
CA GLU A 90 -0.81 -0.97 -17.59
C GLU A 90 -0.95 -1.96 -16.41
N MET A 91 -1.92 -1.75 -15.50
CA MET A 91 -2.23 -2.73 -14.44
C MET A 91 -2.63 -4.08 -15.03
N ALA A 92 -3.49 -4.09 -16.05
CA ALA A 92 -3.88 -5.32 -16.74
C ALA A 92 -2.68 -6.03 -17.38
N MET A 93 -1.79 -5.30 -18.06
CA MET A 93 -0.56 -5.86 -18.62
C MET A 93 0.37 -6.43 -17.55
N MET A 94 0.47 -5.79 -16.39
CA MET A 94 1.28 -6.31 -15.27
C MET A 94 0.67 -7.58 -14.68
N ILE A 95 -0.65 -7.70 -14.64
CA ILE A 95 -1.35 -8.94 -14.24
C ILE A 95 -1.04 -10.06 -15.23
N GLU A 96 -1.13 -9.81 -16.52
CA GLU A 96 -0.79 -10.82 -17.55
C GLU A 96 0.68 -11.24 -17.46
N LEU A 97 1.59 -10.29 -17.23
CA LEU A 97 3.01 -10.59 -17.00
C LEU A 97 3.21 -11.45 -15.74
N SER A 98 2.47 -11.18 -14.67
CA SER A 98 2.57 -11.98 -13.44
C SER A 98 2.13 -13.43 -13.67
N LYS A 99 1.13 -13.65 -14.52
CA LYS A 99 0.70 -14.99 -14.94
C LYS A 99 1.73 -15.69 -15.81
N GLU A 100 2.37 -14.96 -16.74
CA GLU A 100 3.42 -15.49 -17.63
C GLU A 100 4.58 -16.09 -16.83
N PHE A 101 4.96 -15.45 -15.71
CA PHE A 101 6.07 -15.88 -14.84
C PHE A 101 5.63 -16.51 -13.52
N ASN A 102 4.32 -16.77 -13.34
CA ASN A 102 3.75 -17.43 -12.18
C ASN A 102 4.11 -16.77 -10.84
N TYR A 103 4.11 -15.45 -10.78
CA TYR A 103 4.20 -14.72 -9.52
C TYR A 103 2.89 -13.96 -9.22
N LYS A 104 2.72 -13.48 -7.98
CA LYS A 104 1.52 -12.75 -7.57
C LYS A 104 1.83 -11.29 -7.28
N ILE A 105 1.00 -10.39 -7.83
CA ILE A 105 0.96 -8.99 -7.42
C ILE A 105 0.07 -8.91 -6.19
N THR A 106 0.58 -8.31 -5.10
CA THR A 106 -0.18 -8.18 -3.86
C THR A 106 -1.06 -6.94 -3.87
N ALA A 107 -0.51 -5.80 -4.33
CA ALA A 107 -1.27 -4.56 -4.45
C ALA A 107 -0.72 -3.65 -5.54
N PHE A 108 -1.65 -2.93 -6.20
CA PHE A 108 -1.31 -1.74 -6.99
C PHE A 108 -1.45 -0.48 -6.13
N HIS A 109 -0.47 0.41 -6.24
CA HIS A 109 -0.42 1.68 -5.54
C HIS A 109 -0.75 2.83 -6.47
N HIS A 110 -1.44 3.84 -5.96
CA HIS A 110 -1.87 5.00 -6.73
C HIS A 110 -2.76 4.61 -7.93
N ALA A 111 -3.55 3.56 -7.75
CA ALA A 111 -4.29 2.92 -8.83
C ALA A 111 -5.51 3.77 -9.26
N VAL A 112 -5.23 4.94 -9.83
CA VAL A 112 -6.22 5.98 -10.17
C VAL A 112 -7.34 5.43 -11.05
N GLU A 113 -7.01 4.55 -12.00
CA GLU A 113 -7.98 3.95 -12.91
C GLU A 113 -8.43 2.53 -12.50
N ALA A 114 -8.20 2.11 -11.26
CA ALA A 114 -8.55 0.76 -10.80
C ALA A 114 -10.05 0.45 -10.97
N TYR A 115 -10.91 1.45 -10.86
CA TYR A 115 -12.36 1.29 -11.07
C TYR A 115 -12.73 0.71 -12.43
N LYS A 116 -11.90 0.91 -13.47
CA LYS A 116 -12.12 0.37 -14.82
C LYS A 116 -11.89 -1.14 -14.91
N ILE A 117 -11.07 -1.70 -14.02
CA ILE A 117 -10.69 -3.11 -13.98
C ILE A 117 -10.96 -3.73 -12.59
N ALA A 118 -11.90 -3.17 -11.84
CA ALA A 118 -12.19 -3.56 -10.47
C ALA A 118 -12.50 -5.06 -10.34
N ASP A 119 -13.29 -5.60 -11.27
CA ASP A 119 -13.60 -7.02 -11.30
C ASP A 119 -12.37 -7.91 -11.54
N LEU A 120 -11.45 -7.49 -12.43
CA LEU A 120 -10.21 -8.21 -12.67
C LEU A 120 -9.33 -8.22 -11.41
N LEU A 121 -9.22 -7.08 -10.71
CA LEU A 121 -8.47 -7.00 -9.45
C LEU A 121 -9.05 -7.91 -8.38
N ALA A 122 -10.39 -7.97 -8.28
CA ALA A 122 -11.07 -8.85 -7.33
C ALA A 122 -10.88 -10.33 -7.67
N ASP A 123 -10.99 -10.71 -8.95
CA ASP A 123 -10.79 -12.08 -9.43
C ASP A 123 -9.37 -12.59 -9.14
N GLU A 124 -8.37 -11.71 -9.26
CA GLU A 124 -6.96 -12.03 -8.98
C GLU A 124 -6.57 -11.86 -7.48
N GLY A 125 -7.50 -11.38 -6.65
CA GLY A 125 -7.27 -11.14 -5.23
C GLY A 125 -6.29 -10.01 -4.92
N ILE A 126 -6.09 -9.09 -5.86
CA ILE A 126 -5.15 -7.98 -5.79
C ILE A 126 -5.78 -6.79 -5.08
N CYS A 127 -5.10 -6.22 -4.10
CA CYS A 127 -5.53 -4.98 -3.46
C CYS A 127 -5.18 -3.75 -4.32
N ALA A 128 -5.96 -2.68 -4.18
CA ALA A 128 -5.63 -1.39 -4.77
C ALA A 128 -5.58 -0.30 -3.70
N ALA A 129 -4.43 0.35 -3.58
CA ALA A 129 -4.24 1.51 -2.73
C ALA A 129 -4.58 2.78 -3.52
N LEU A 130 -5.58 3.51 -3.04
CA LEU A 130 -6.33 4.52 -3.76
C LEU A 130 -6.37 5.83 -2.96
N TRP A 131 -6.37 6.96 -3.65
CA TRP A 131 -6.68 8.25 -3.05
C TRP A 131 -8.18 8.49 -3.03
N ALA A 132 -8.66 9.21 -2.02
CA ALA A 132 -10.06 9.61 -1.94
C ALA A 132 -10.40 10.71 -2.95
N ASP A 133 -9.50 11.70 -3.09
CA ASP A 133 -9.76 12.88 -3.93
C ASP A 133 -8.47 13.54 -4.48
N TRP A 134 -7.33 12.89 -4.40
CA TRP A 134 -6.06 13.42 -4.90
C TRP A 134 -5.74 12.89 -6.29
N TRP A 135 -6.07 13.67 -7.32
CA TRP A 135 -5.79 13.36 -8.74
C TRP A 135 -5.59 14.64 -9.54
N GLY A 136 -5.32 14.50 -10.86
CA GLY A 136 -5.22 15.61 -11.80
C GLY A 136 -3.93 16.42 -11.72
N PHE A 137 -3.01 16.08 -10.81
CA PHE A 137 -1.72 16.76 -10.64
C PHE A 137 -0.72 16.41 -11.75
N LYS A 138 -0.99 15.38 -12.53
CA LYS A 138 -0.26 14.98 -13.73
C LYS A 138 -1.17 14.21 -14.70
N HIS A 139 -0.74 14.13 -15.96
CA HIS A 139 -1.57 13.57 -17.03
C HIS A 139 -1.97 12.09 -16.78
N GLU A 140 -1.06 11.28 -16.27
CA GLU A 140 -1.30 9.86 -15.97
C GLU A 140 -2.27 9.64 -14.79
N ALA A 141 -2.39 10.60 -13.89
CA ALA A 141 -3.29 10.57 -12.75
C ALA A 141 -4.56 11.43 -12.96
N TYR A 142 -4.92 11.70 -14.20
CA TYR A 142 -6.03 12.62 -14.53
C TYR A 142 -7.39 11.93 -14.49
N ASP A 143 -7.50 10.70 -14.98
CA ASP A 143 -8.77 10.00 -15.15
C ASP A 143 -9.15 9.18 -13.92
N MET A 144 -9.63 9.85 -12.90
CA MET A 144 -10.10 9.25 -11.65
C MET A 144 -11.59 9.62 -11.42
N VAL A 145 -12.30 8.76 -10.70
CA VAL A 145 -13.64 9.03 -10.18
C VAL A 145 -13.64 8.97 -8.66
N GLN A 146 -14.40 9.83 -7.99
CA GLN A 146 -14.44 9.87 -6.52
C GLN A 146 -14.96 8.58 -5.89
N ALA A 147 -15.78 7.81 -6.61
CA ALA A 147 -16.29 6.51 -6.16
C ALA A 147 -15.31 5.38 -6.35
N ASN A 148 -14.08 5.61 -6.84
CA ASN A 148 -13.08 4.58 -7.16
C ASN A 148 -12.90 3.55 -6.04
N VAL A 149 -12.72 4.02 -4.79
CA VAL A 149 -12.55 3.14 -3.62
C VAL A 149 -13.75 2.21 -3.46
N ALA A 150 -14.98 2.75 -3.53
CA ALA A 150 -16.21 1.97 -3.37
C ALA A 150 -16.43 0.99 -4.52
N ILE A 151 -16.11 1.39 -5.76
CA ILE A 151 -16.22 0.51 -6.94
C ILE A 151 -15.28 -0.68 -6.80
N VAL A 152 -14.01 -0.44 -6.46
CA VAL A 152 -13.02 -1.50 -6.25
C VAL A 152 -13.41 -2.41 -5.08
N ASP A 153 -13.83 -1.83 -3.97
CA ASP A 153 -14.23 -2.59 -2.78
C ASP A 153 -15.45 -3.49 -3.03
N GLN A 154 -16.44 -2.98 -3.76
CA GLN A 154 -17.68 -3.70 -4.04
C GLN A 154 -17.63 -4.60 -5.29
N ALA A 155 -16.50 -4.64 -5.99
CA ALA A 155 -16.30 -5.53 -7.14
C ALA A 155 -16.59 -6.99 -6.76
N ARG A 156 -17.13 -7.76 -7.70
CA ARG A 156 -17.48 -9.18 -7.48
C ARG A 156 -18.27 -9.42 -6.20
N ASN A 157 -19.32 -8.63 -5.97
CA ASN A 157 -20.20 -8.72 -4.79
C ASN A 157 -19.45 -8.47 -3.46
N GLY A 158 -18.51 -7.53 -3.44
CA GLY A 158 -17.83 -7.11 -2.22
C GLY A 158 -16.60 -7.95 -1.85
N THR A 159 -16.02 -8.70 -2.79
CA THR A 159 -14.77 -9.43 -2.59
C THR A 159 -13.53 -8.60 -2.92
N GLY A 160 -13.71 -7.38 -3.45
CA GLY A 160 -12.62 -6.46 -3.76
C GLY A 160 -11.81 -6.04 -2.54
N CYS A 161 -10.59 -5.60 -2.77
CA CYS A 161 -9.68 -5.15 -1.72
C CYS A 161 -9.23 -3.72 -2.00
N ALA A 162 -10.00 -2.73 -1.52
CA ALA A 162 -9.64 -1.33 -1.60
C ALA A 162 -8.91 -0.88 -0.33
N ILE A 163 -7.90 -0.04 -0.51
CA ILE A 163 -7.13 0.59 0.57
C ILE A 163 -7.16 2.10 0.33
N VAL A 164 -7.44 2.88 1.35
CA VAL A 164 -7.27 4.33 1.30
C VAL A 164 -5.86 4.66 1.78
N HIS A 165 -5.12 5.39 0.94
CA HIS A 165 -3.74 5.78 1.27
C HIS A 165 -3.49 7.25 0.91
N SER A 166 -2.40 7.83 1.44
CA SER A 166 -2.03 9.23 1.18
C SER A 166 -0.89 9.38 0.17
N ASP A 167 0.14 8.55 0.25
CA ASP A 167 1.43 8.72 -0.45
C ASP A 167 2.10 10.08 -0.15
N ASP A 168 1.77 10.65 0.98
CA ASP A 168 2.17 12.00 1.40
C ASP A 168 2.35 12.06 2.93
N PRO A 169 3.44 12.66 3.44
CA PRO A 169 3.71 12.71 4.88
C PRO A 169 2.74 13.60 5.66
N VAL A 170 2.07 14.55 5.01
CA VAL A 170 1.03 15.39 5.61
C VAL A 170 -0.31 14.67 5.55
N GLY A 171 -0.69 14.17 4.38
CA GLY A 171 -1.97 13.51 4.15
C GLY A 171 -2.19 12.24 4.98
N ILE A 172 -1.11 11.52 5.35
CA ILE A 172 -1.21 10.29 6.16
C ILE A 172 -1.84 10.53 7.54
N GLN A 173 -1.74 11.75 8.07
CA GLN A 173 -2.31 12.12 9.36
C GLN A 173 -3.85 12.19 9.33
N HIS A 174 -4.45 12.20 8.13
CA HIS A 174 -5.88 12.37 7.89
C HIS A 174 -6.54 11.18 7.20
N LEU A 175 -5.95 9.98 7.27
CA LEU A 175 -6.47 8.80 6.56
C LEU A 175 -7.91 8.43 6.97
N ASN A 176 -8.30 8.68 8.20
CA ASN A 176 -9.68 8.50 8.67
C ASN A 176 -10.65 9.44 7.96
N GLU A 177 -10.25 10.68 7.69
CA GLU A 177 -11.02 11.66 6.94
C GLU A 177 -11.06 11.33 5.44
N GLU A 178 -9.94 10.84 4.88
CA GLU A 178 -9.89 10.34 3.51
C GLU A 178 -10.84 9.15 3.32
N ALA A 179 -10.88 8.20 4.27
CA ALA A 179 -11.84 7.10 4.26
C ALA A 179 -13.29 7.59 4.35
N ALA A 180 -13.55 8.64 5.14
CA ALA A 180 -14.87 9.26 5.23
C ALA A 180 -15.30 9.90 3.88
N LYS A 181 -14.39 10.61 3.19
CA LYS A 181 -14.64 11.19 1.86
C LYS A 181 -14.95 10.10 0.83
N ALA A 182 -14.13 9.04 0.79
CA ALA A 182 -14.34 7.90 -0.10
C ALA A 182 -15.68 7.19 0.16
N MET A 183 -16.04 6.96 1.43
CA MET A 183 -17.33 6.38 1.83
C MET A 183 -18.50 7.28 1.37
N ALA A 184 -18.41 8.56 1.60
CA ALA A 184 -19.45 9.51 1.19
C ALA A 184 -19.61 9.55 -0.34
N ALA A 185 -18.51 9.52 -1.10
CA ALA A 185 -18.54 9.46 -2.56
C ALA A 185 -19.17 8.14 -3.05
N GLY A 186 -18.82 7.02 -2.48
CA GLY A 186 -19.43 5.72 -2.78
C GLY A 186 -20.94 5.70 -2.50
N ASN A 187 -21.36 6.22 -1.35
CA ASN A 187 -22.78 6.27 -0.99
C ASN A 187 -23.59 7.23 -1.91
N ARG A 188 -22.99 8.34 -2.36
CA ARG A 188 -23.62 9.18 -3.41
C ARG A 188 -23.73 8.47 -4.76
N ALA A 189 -22.83 7.56 -5.06
CA ALA A 189 -22.87 6.74 -6.27
C ALA A 189 -23.80 5.52 -6.17
N GLY A 190 -24.50 5.34 -5.03
CA GLY A 190 -25.48 4.30 -4.83
C GLY A 190 -24.96 3.04 -4.10
N PHE A 191 -23.69 3.00 -3.69
CA PHE A 191 -23.18 1.95 -2.81
C PHE A 191 -23.64 2.18 -1.38
N ASN A 192 -23.92 1.13 -0.64
CA ASN A 192 -24.37 1.24 0.75
C ASN A 192 -23.23 0.86 1.72
N ILE A 193 -22.23 1.74 1.82
CA ILE A 193 -21.04 1.53 2.63
C ILE A 193 -21.29 1.99 4.07
N SER A 194 -21.20 1.08 5.02
CA SER A 194 -21.28 1.43 6.44
C SER A 194 -19.96 2.02 6.96
N LYS A 195 -20.02 2.74 8.09
CA LYS A 195 -18.82 3.29 8.76
C LYS A 195 -17.82 2.19 9.14
N ALA A 196 -18.31 1.09 9.70
CA ALA A 196 -17.47 -0.05 10.08
C ALA A 196 -16.79 -0.68 8.84
N HIS A 197 -17.51 -0.73 7.71
CA HIS A 197 -16.95 -1.23 6.46
C HIS A 197 -15.82 -0.29 5.94
N ALA A 198 -16.05 1.02 5.93
CA ALA A 198 -15.05 1.99 5.49
C ALA A 198 -13.76 1.97 6.33
N MET A 199 -13.84 1.65 7.63
CA MET A 199 -12.66 1.48 8.47
C MET A 199 -11.75 0.35 7.99
N ARG A 200 -12.26 -0.69 7.31
CA ARG A 200 -11.43 -1.77 6.75
C ARG A 200 -10.43 -1.26 5.71
N TRP A 201 -10.75 -0.19 5.02
CA TRP A 201 -9.89 0.41 4.00
C TRP A 201 -8.59 1.00 4.56
N ILE A 202 -8.57 1.30 5.87
CA ILE A 202 -7.40 1.87 6.57
C ILE A 202 -6.89 0.96 7.71
N THR A 203 -7.45 -0.25 7.86
CA THR A 203 -7.06 -1.22 8.89
C THR A 203 -6.79 -2.61 8.30
N SER A 204 -7.81 -3.47 8.17
CA SER A 204 -7.63 -4.86 7.75
C SER A 204 -7.15 -5.02 6.30
N ASN A 205 -7.58 -4.15 5.38
CA ASN A 205 -7.16 -4.26 3.98
C ASN A 205 -5.67 -3.90 3.78
N PRO A 206 -5.13 -2.81 4.36
CA PRO A 206 -3.69 -2.59 4.33
C PRO A 206 -2.89 -3.69 5.06
N ALA A 207 -3.39 -4.23 6.17
CA ALA A 207 -2.75 -5.37 6.85
C ALA A 207 -2.70 -6.61 5.95
N LYS A 208 -3.78 -6.90 5.19
CA LYS A 208 -3.80 -7.94 4.17
C LYS A 208 -2.74 -7.71 3.10
N ALA A 209 -2.66 -6.50 2.54
CA ALA A 209 -1.69 -6.16 1.50
C ALA A 209 -0.23 -6.17 2.00
N ALA A 210 -0.03 -5.95 3.30
CA ALA A 210 1.28 -6.03 3.95
C ALA A 210 1.64 -7.47 4.38
N GLY A 211 0.71 -8.43 4.27
CA GLY A 211 0.92 -9.83 4.66
C GLY A 211 0.99 -10.05 6.17
N ILE A 212 0.29 -9.21 6.95
CA ILE A 212 0.28 -9.24 8.44
C ILE A 212 -1.14 -9.27 9.02
N LEU A 213 -2.15 -9.60 8.20
CA LEU A 213 -3.54 -9.60 8.66
C LEU A 213 -3.82 -10.63 9.76
N ASP A 214 -3.02 -11.68 9.84
CA ASP A 214 -3.06 -12.67 10.91
C ASP A 214 -2.56 -12.13 12.26
N GLN A 215 -1.76 -11.06 12.23
CA GLN A 215 -1.13 -10.45 13.40
C GLN A 215 -1.85 -9.17 13.85
N THR A 216 -2.31 -8.32 12.92
CA THR A 216 -2.94 -7.03 13.22
C THR A 216 -4.00 -6.64 12.19
N GLY A 217 -4.57 -5.43 12.29
CA GLY A 217 -5.54 -4.87 11.34
C GLY A 217 -7.01 -5.16 11.66
N SER A 218 -7.29 -5.97 12.68
CA SER A 218 -8.64 -6.21 13.22
C SER A 218 -8.55 -6.49 14.73
N ILE A 219 -9.64 -6.22 15.45
CA ILE A 219 -9.74 -6.48 16.89
C ILE A 219 -10.25 -7.91 17.06
N GLU A 220 -9.32 -8.84 17.26
CA GLU A 220 -9.58 -10.27 17.43
C GLU A 220 -8.65 -10.83 18.52
N ILE A 221 -9.12 -11.88 19.20
CA ILE A 221 -8.29 -12.56 20.24
C ILE A 221 -7.08 -13.19 19.57
N GLY A 222 -5.89 -12.90 20.09
CA GLY A 222 -4.61 -13.43 19.60
C GLY A 222 -3.88 -12.53 18.63
N LYS A 223 -4.46 -11.37 18.26
CA LYS A 223 -3.78 -10.35 17.47
C LYS A 223 -3.15 -9.27 18.36
N ASP A 224 -2.19 -8.57 17.81
CA ASP A 224 -1.54 -7.43 18.44
C ASP A 224 -2.59 -6.34 18.75
N ALA A 225 -2.50 -5.75 19.92
CA ALA A 225 -3.43 -4.72 20.36
C ALA A 225 -3.02 -3.34 19.83
N ASP A 226 -3.10 -3.17 18.51
CA ASP A 226 -2.94 -1.89 17.80
C ASP A 226 -4.30 -1.18 17.77
N ILE A 227 -4.58 -0.36 18.78
CA ILE A 227 -5.92 0.16 19.05
C ILE A 227 -5.86 1.69 19.18
N VAL A 228 -6.80 2.36 18.53
CA VAL A 228 -7.01 3.80 18.69
C VAL A 228 -8.36 4.05 19.37
N LEU A 229 -8.34 4.78 20.48
CA LEU A 229 -9.53 5.28 21.16
C LEU A 229 -9.83 6.69 20.66
N TRP A 230 -11.05 6.88 20.14
CA TRP A 230 -11.49 8.14 19.57
C TRP A 230 -12.50 8.83 20.47
N SER A 231 -12.48 10.17 20.51
CA SER A 231 -13.47 10.98 21.24
C SER A 231 -14.91 10.85 20.69
N GLY A 232 -15.06 10.25 19.50
CA GLY A 232 -16.34 10.07 18.86
C GLY A 232 -16.23 9.22 17.60
N ASN A 233 -17.00 9.54 16.55
CA ASN A 233 -16.94 8.84 15.27
C ASN A 233 -15.57 9.07 14.60
N PRO A 234 -14.73 8.05 14.36
CA PRO A 234 -13.40 8.21 13.75
C PRO A 234 -13.44 8.85 12.35
N LEU A 235 -14.55 8.71 11.63
CA LEU A 235 -14.76 9.30 10.29
C LEU A 235 -15.28 10.75 10.33
N SER A 236 -15.14 11.42 11.47
CA SER A 236 -15.53 12.83 11.63
C SER A 236 -14.31 13.70 11.87
N VAL A 237 -14.21 14.82 11.16
CA VAL A 237 -13.16 15.85 11.36
C VAL A 237 -13.15 16.46 12.76
N TYR A 238 -14.20 16.29 13.54
CA TYR A 238 -14.29 16.77 14.92
C TYR A 238 -13.77 15.75 15.94
N SER A 239 -13.58 14.50 15.56
CA SER A 239 -13.09 13.46 16.45
C SER A 239 -11.57 13.50 16.55
N LYS A 240 -11.05 13.24 17.74
CA LYS A 240 -9.61 13.19 18.03
C LYS A 240 -9.26 11.81 18.55
N ALA A 241 -8.07 11.32 18.20
CA ALA A 241 -7.49 10.18 18.91
C ALA A 241 -7.19 10.60 20.35
N GLU A 242 -7.79 9.94 21.31
CA GLU A 242 -7.56 10.18 22.74
C GLU A 242 -6.44 9.32 23.27
N LYS A 243 -6.39 8.06 22.82
CA LYS A 243 -5.34 7.11 23.18
C LYS A 243 -4.96 6.25 21.97
N VAL A 244 -3.69 5.91 21.89
CA VAL A 244 -3.16 4.97 20.88
C VAL A 244 -2.35 3.90 21.61
N LEU A 245 -2.70 2.66 21.38
CA LEU A 245 -1.94 1.51 21.83
C LEU A 245 -1.27 0.87 20.62
N ILE A 246 -0.02 0.46 20.76
CA ILE A 246 0.75 -0.29 19.79
C ILE A 246 1.27 -1.53 20.51
N ASP A 247 0.93 -2.70 20.02
CA ASP A 247 1.27 -3.99 20.66
C ASP A 247 0.87 -4.00 22.16
N GLY A 248 -0.30 -3.42 22.46
CA GLY A 248 -0.82 -3.29 23.82
C GLY A 248 -0.16 -2.22 24.69
N ALA A 249 0.95 -1.63 24.26
CA ALA A 249 1.63 -0.56 24.97
C ALA A 249 1.02 0.81 24.65
N MET A 250 0.83 1.67 25.66
CA MET A 250 0.34 3.04 25.48
C MET A 250 1.41 3.88 24.76
N ALA A 251 1.15 4.18 23.47
CA ALA A 251 2.03 5.00 22.65
C ALA A 251 1.67 6.48 22.65
N PHE A 252 0.39 6.80 22.91
CA PHE A 252 -0.10 8.17 22.99
C PHE A 252 -1.29 8.24 23.95
N ASP A 253 -1.33 9.29 24.79
CA ASP A 253 -2.51 9.67 25.58
C ASP A 253 -2.61 11.21 25.58
N ILE A 254 -3.73 11.74 25.10
CA ILE A 254 -3.96 13.19 24.98
C ILE A 254 -3.86 13.92 26.34
N ASN A 255 -4.06 13.20 27.43
CA ASN A 255 -4.02 13.73 28.81
C ASN A 255 -2.66 13.55 29.49
N ASP A 256 -1.71 12.79 28.92
CA ASP A 256 -0.36 12.59 29.46
C ASP A 256 0.70 13.24 28.56
N PRO A 257 1.22 14.42 28.93
CA PRO A 257 2.23 15.11 28.14
C PRO A 257 3.56 14.38 28.03
N LYS A 258 3.81 13.34 28.85
CA LYS A 258 5.07 12.57 28.80
C LYS A 258 5.16 11.61 27.63
N ILE A 259 4.00 11.20 27.10
CA ILE A 259 3.89 10.27 25.98
C ILE A 259 3.27 10.91 24.73
N GLN A 260 3.29 12.24 24.66
CA GLN A 260 2.91 12.98 23.45
C GLN A 260 4.15 13.17 22.57
N PRO A 261 4.00 13.09 21.24
CA PRO A 261 5.09 13.37 20.33
C PRO A 261 5.54 14.83 20.47
N ILE A 262 6.85 15.05 20.43
CA ILE A 262 7.43 16.39 20.32
C ILE A 262 7.49 16.72 18.83
N THR A 263 6.93 17.86 18.43
CA THR A 263 7.00 18.32 17.04
C THR A 263 8.41 18.78 16.67
N ASP A 264 8.81 18.53 15.43
CA ASP A 264 10.10 19.01 14.90
C ASP A 264 10.20 20.54 14.90
N PHE A 265 9.10 21.26 14.92
CA PHE A 265 9.06 22.73 15.04
C PHE A 265 9.52 23.20 16.43
N ASP A 266 9.46 22.36 17.45
CA ASP A 266 9.89 22.67 18.80
C ASP A 266 11.36 22.28 19.06
N LEU A 267 12.02 21.62 18.09
CA LEU A 267 13.43 21.27 18.21
C LEU A 267 14.30 22.54 18.22
N GLY A 268 15.03 22.71 19.33
CA GLY A 268 15.87 23.88 19.56
C GLY A 268 15.16 25.08 20.21
N ILE A 269 13.86 25.02 20.43
CA ILE A 269 13.16 25.99 21.27
C ILE A 269 13.35 25.55 22.73
N ILE A 270 14.12 26.33 23.48
CA ILE A 270 14.22 26.14 24.94
C ILE A 270 12.86 26.51 25.53
N GLN A 271 12.07 25.51 25.86
CA GLN A 271 10.84 25.75 26.63
C GLN A 271 11.25 26.36 27.99
N PRO A 272 10.66 27.50 28.39
CA PRO A 272 10.90 28.04 29.74
C PRO A 272 10.51 26.93 30.71
N GLN A 273 11.46 26.54 31.57
CA GLN A 273 11.18 25.62 32.66
C GLN A 273 9.98 26.19 33.41
N ASN A 274 8.82 25.59 33.28
CA ASN A 274 7.70 25.89 34.16
C ASN A 274 8.13 25.52 35.57
N ASN A 275 8.69 26.49 36.30
CA ASN A 275 8.76 26.46 37.74
C ASN A 275 7.31 26.33 38.22
N ARG A 276 6.85 25.12 38.42
CA ARG A 276 5.70 24.86 39.26
C ARG A 276 6.12 25.25 40.65
N ILE A 277 5.79 26.48 41.03
CA ILE A 277 5.70 26.87 42.41
C ILE A 277 4.65 25.94 43.02
N GLN A 278 5.06 25.25 44.05
CA GLN A 278 4.28 24.32 44.88
C GLN A 278 2.97 24.93 45.39
#